data_bc6d0db30509832794f834a2352e8ba4
#
_entry.id   bc6d0db30509832794f834a2352e8ba4
#
_cell.length_a   1.000
_cell.length_b   1.000
_cell.length_c   1.000
_cell.angle_alpha   90.00
_cell.angle_beta   90.00
_cell.angle_gamma   90.00
#
_symmetry.space_group_name_H-M   'P 1'
#
loop_
_entity.id
_entity.type
_entity.pdbx_description
1 polymer ?
#
loop_
_entity_poly.entity_id
_entity_poly.type
_entity_poly.pdbx_seq_one_letter_code
_entity_poly.pdbx_strand_id
1 'polypeptide(L)'
;MASVSFKKIEKSFGKVKIIHGISFDISDGEFVVLVGPSGCGKSTLLRMLAGLEEITGGEISIDGKLINDLDSKDRDIAMVFQSYALYPHMTVRDNMAFSLKLRKADAALTKQRVGDAARILNLDPLLDRFPRELSGGQRQRVAMGRAIVRDPKVFLFDEPLSNLDAKLRVAMRAEIKALHQRLKTTTVYVTHDQIEAMTMADRIVVMHDGIIEQIGTPLELFDHRGNLFVAQFIGSPSMNVL
;
A
#
# COMPACT_ATOMS: atom_id res chain seq x y z
N MET A 1 12.87 -8.95 3.89
CA MET A 1 11.69 -9.19 3.07
C MET A 1 10.83 -10.16 3.83
N ALA A 2 9.54 -10.23 3.59
CA ALA A 2 8.64 -11.01 4.45
C ALA A 2 7.37 -11.44 3.72
N SER A 3 6.93 -12.68 3.94
CA SER A 3 5.61 -13.13 3.52
C SER A 3 4.52 -12.57 4.43
N VAL A 4 3.30 -12.43 3.90
CA VAL A 4 2.12 -12.03 4.67
C VAL A 4 1.02 -13.06 4.50
N SER A 5 0.37 -13.48 5.58
CA SER A 5 -0.74 -14.42 5.54
C SER A 5 -1.96 -13.85 6.24
N PHE A 6 -3.11 -13.96 5.57
CA PHE A 6 -4.44 -13.69 6.11
C PHE A 6 -5.21 -14.99 6.21
N LYS A 7 -5.70 -15.35 7.40
CA LYS A 7 -6.47 -16.57 7.63
C LYS A 7 -7.81 -16.27 8.27
N LYS A 8 -8.87 -16.49 7.51
CA LYS A 8 -10.28 -16.30 7.91
C LYS A 8 -10.53 -14.95 8.57
N ILE A 9 -9.98 -13.89 7.99
CA ILE A 9 -10.09 -12.53 8.53
C ILE A 9 -11.53 -12.07 8.51
N GLU A 10 -12.00 -11.65 9.66
CA GLU A 10 -13.32 -11.04 9.85
C GLU A 10 -13.21 -9.67 10.47
N LYS A 11 -14.07 -8.75 10.04
CA LYS A 11 -14.20 -7.42 10.65
C LYS A 11 -15.65 -7.00 10.73
N SER A 12 -16.04 -6.59 11.92
CA SER A 12 -17.34 -5.98 12.18
C SER A 12 -17.17 -4.63 12.88
N PHE A 13 -17.97 -3.65 12.52
CA PHE A 13 -18.16 -2.40 13.25
C PHE A 13 -19.53 -2.42 13.90
N GLY A 14 -19.56 -2.64 15.21
CA GLY A 14 -20.81 -2.89 15.92
C GLY A 14 -21.53 -4.12 15.36
N LYS A 15 -22.73 -3.92 14.79
CA LYS A 15 -23.54 -5.00 14.20
C LYS A 15 -23.29 -5.22 12.70
N VAL A 16 -22.51 -4.36 12.06
CA VAL A 16 -22.29 -4.41 10.60
C VAL A 16 -20.98 -5.16 10.33
N LYS A 17 -21.09 -6.33 9.68
CA LYS A 17 -19.93 -7.10 9.23
C LYS A 17 -19.45 -6.56 7.88
N ILE A 18 -18.16 -6.20 7.79
CA ILE A 18 -17.54 -5.58 6.61
C ILE A 18 -16.60 -6.55 5.90
N ILE A 19 -15.94 -7.45 6.63
CA ILE A 19 -15.07 -8.50 6.07
C ILE A 19 -15.57 -9.86 6.51
N HIS A 20 -15.70 -10.78 5.56
CA HIS A 20 -16.46 -12.03 5.69
C HIS A 20 -15.58 -13.29 5.61
N GLY A 21 -14.50 -13.38 6.39
CA GLY A 21 -13.67 -14.59 6.46
C GLY A 21 -12.65 -14.72 5.33
N ILE A 22 -12.00 -13.61 4.96
CA ILE A 22 -10.98 -13.55 3.89
C ILE A 22 -9.75 -14.38 4.26
N SER A 23 -9.25 -15.18 3.30
CA SER A 23 -8.00 -15.93 3.43
C SER A 23 -7.21 -15.87 2.14
N PHE A 24 -5.96 -15.43 2.22
CA PHE A 24 -4.97 -15.50 1.15
C PHE A 24 -3.56 -15.21 1.69
N ASP A 25 -2.56 -15.61 0.94
CA ASP A 25 -1.15 -15.40 1.28
C ASP A 25 -0.50 -14.48 0.26
N ILE A 26 0.49 -13.72 0.70
CA ILE A 26 1.35 -12.86 -0.13
C ILE A 26 2.78 -13.38 0.02
N SER A 27 3.42 -13.70 -1.10
CA SER A 27 4.78 -14.20 -1.13
C SER A 27 5.79 -13.10 -0.79
N ASP A 28 6.96 -13.50 -0.31
CA ASP A 28 8.06 -12.58 -0.09
C ASP A 28 8.43 -11.83 -1.37
N GLY A 29 8.51 -10.50 -1.29
CA GLY A 29 8.84 -9.62 -2.41
C GLY A 29 7.72 -9.44 -3.45
N GLU A 30 6.52 -9.97 -3.23
CA GLU A 30 5.40 -9.86 -4.15
C GLU A 30 4.72 -8.48 -4.08
N PHE A 31 4.30 -7.94 -5.23
CA PHE A 31 3.46 -6.74 -5.34
C PHE A 31 2.00 -7.15 -5.52
N VAL A 32 1.23 -7.14 -4.44
CA VAL A 32 -0.19 -7.49 -4.46
C VAL A 32 -1.05 -6.23 -4.47
N VAL A 33 -2.01 -6.18 -5.40
CA VAL A 33 -2.98 -5.09 -5.49
C VAL A 33 -4.36 -5.58 -5.04
N LEU A 34 -4.93 -4.90 -4.05
CA LEU A 34 -6.33 -5.06 -3.65
C LEU A 34 -7.18 -4.09 -4.46
N VAL A 35 -8.10 -4.59 -5.27
CA VAL A 35 -8.96 -3.78 -6.14
C VAL A 35 -10.42 -4.14 -5.94
N GLY A 36 -11.33 -3.19 -6.19
CA GLY A 36 -12.78 -3.38 -6.04
C GLY A 36 -13.50 -2.06 -5.84
N PRO A 37 -14.85 -2.06 -5.79
CA PRO A 37 -15.67 -0.87 -5.57
C PRO A 37 -15.34 -0.16 -4.26
N SER A 38 -15.74 1.12 -4.16
CA SER A 38 -15.65 1.87 -2.90
C SER A 38 -16.48 1.18 -1.82
N GLY A 39 -15.95 1.11 -0.59
CA GLY A 39 -16.66 0.52 0.54
C GLY A 39 -16.56 -1.02 0.67
N CYS A 40 -15.97 -1.76 -0.28
CA CYS A 40 -15.88 -3.22 -0.21
C CYS A 40 -14.85 -3.77 0.80
N GLY A 41 -14.21 -2.91 1.63
CA GLY A 41 -13.33 -3.34 2.72
C GLY A 41 -11.82 -3.32 2.46
N LYS A 42 -11.33 -2.91 1.27
CA LYS A 42 -9.88 -2.88 0.93
C LYS A 42 -9.01 -2.10 1.93
N SER A 43 -9.34 -0.83 2.14
CA SER A 43 -8.61 0.01 3.10
C SER A 43 -8.76 -0.49 4.53
N THR A 44 -9.90 -1.11 4.88
CA THR A 44 -10.09 -1.74 6.19
C THR A 44 -9.12 -2.92 6.35
N LEU A 45 -9.01 -3.80 5.34
CA LEU A 45 -8.06 -4.91 5.35
C LEU A 45 -6.61 -4.43 5.46
N LEU A 46 -6.26 -3.38 4.70
CA LEU A 46 -4.93 -2.76 4.77
C LEU A 46 -4.63 -2.18 6.16
N ARG A 47 -5.61 -1.49 6.77
CA ARG A 47 -5.48 -0.91 8.12
C ARG A 47 -5.37 -1.97 9.21
N MET A 48 -6.06 -3.10 9.05
CA MET A 48 -5.91 -4.24 9.96
C MET A 48 -4.49 -4.84 9.88
N LEU A 49 -3.92 -4.98 8.67
CA LEU A 49 -2.50 -5.37 8.52
C LEU A 49 -1.56 -4.34 9.14
N ALA A 50 -1.89 -3.04 9.01
CA ALA A 50 -1.11 -1.95 9.59
C ALA A 50 -1.20 -1.85 11.12
N GLY A 51 -2.14 -2.54 11.77
CA GLY A 51 -2.41 -2.39 13.21
C GLY A 51 -3.04 -1.06 13.57
N LEU A 52 -3.72 -0.43 12.60
CA LEU A 52 -4.50 0.79 12.78
C LEU A 52 -5.99 0.49 13.00
N GLU A 53 -6.36 -0.76 12.79
CA GLU A 53 -7.70 -1.30 13.01
C GLU A 53 -7.58 -2.73 13.54
N GLU A 54 -8.39 -3.08 14.54
CA GLU A 54 -8.40 -4.44 15.10
C GLU A 54 -9.24 -5.38 14.23
N ILE A 55 -8.81 -6.63 14.13
CA ILE A 55 -9.64 -7.70 13.54
C ILE A 55 -10.68 -8.16 14.56
N THR A 56 -11.84 -8.64 14.09
CA THR A 56 -12.83 -9.29 14.97
C THR A 56 -12.73 -10.81 14.97
N GLY A 57 -12.02 -11.38 14.00
CA GLY A 57 -11.75 -12.82 13.90
C GLY A 57 -10.66 -13.12 12.89
N GLY A 58 -10.08 -14.29 12.99
CA GLY A 58 -9.02 -14.76 12.13
C GLY A 58 -7.60 -14.41 12.62
N GLU A 59 -6.63 -14.60 11.74
CA GLU A 59 -5.21 -14.41 12.05
C GLU A 59 -4.49 -13.67 10.91
N ILE A 60 -3.66 -12.68 11.25
CA ILE A 60 -2.71 -12.03 10.34
C ILE A 60 -1.31 -12.36 10.81
N SER A 61 -0.45 -12.80 9.89
CA SER A 61 0.96 -13.07 10.21
C SER A 61 1.90 -12.44 9.18
N ILE A 62 3.10 -12.05 9.64
CA ILE A 62 4.23 -11.59 8.81
C ILE A 62 5.40 -12.51 9.12
N ASP A 63 6.00 -13.16 8.11
CA ASP A 63 7.06 -14.18 8.27
C ASP A 63 6.67 -15.30 9.25
N GLY A 64 5.40 -15.73 9.20
CA GLY A 64 4.89 -16.76 10.13
C GLY A 64 4.67 -16.27 11.56
N LYS A 65 5.04 -15.03 11.90
CA LYS A 65 4.77 -14.44 13.21
C LYS A 65 3.39 -13.84 13.25
N LEU A 66 2.53 -14.28 14.17
CA LEU A 66 1.22 -13.69 14.43
C LEU A 66 1.37 -12.23 14.90
N ILE A 67 0.61 -11.32 14.29
CA ILE A 67 0.70 -9.87 14.56
C ILE A 67 -0.59 -9.25 15.09
N ASN A 68 -1.63 -10.05 15.35
CA ASN A 68 -2.93 -9.54 15.78
C ASN A 68 -2.83 -8.54 16.94
N ASP A 69 -2.08 -8.91 17.99
CA ASP A 69 -1.94 -8.14 19.24
C ASP A 69 -0.73 -7.19 19.24
N LEU A 70 -0.01 -7.08 18.11
CA LEU A 70 1.13 -6.17 18.02
C LEU A 70 0.67 -4.76 17.66
N ASP A 71 1.18 -3.77 18.38
CA ASP A 71 1.04 -2.36 18.02
C ASP A 71 1.60 -2.09 16.62
N SER A 72 1.02 -1.14 15.89
CA SER A 72 1.48 -0.73 14.55
C SER A 72 2.99 -0.41 14.48
N LYS A 73 3.57 0.14 15.56
CA LYS A 73 5.00 0.48 15.64
C LYS A 73 5.92 -0.75 15.63
N ASP A 74 5.41 -1.93 16.06
CA ASP A 74 6.17 -3.18 16.26
C ASP A 74 5.97 -4.20 15.12
N ARG A 75 5.19 -3.85 14.07
CA ARG A 75 4.88 -4.73 12.93
C ARG A 75 5.89 -4.69 11.79
N ASP A 76 6.97 -3.91 11.88
CA ASP A 76 7.97 -3.74 10.81
C ASP A 76 7.38 -3.38 9.44
N ILE A 77 6.34 -2.57 9.43
CA ILE A 77 5.65 -2.09 8.23
C ILE A 77 5.83 -0.59 8.05
N ALA A 78 5.65 -0.12 6.82
CA ALA A 78 5.51 1.30 6.54
C ALA A 78 4.30 1.54 5.63
N MET A 79 3.52 2.58 5.93
CA MET A 79 2.29 2.89 5.20
C MET A 79 2.36 4.29 4.58
N VAL A 80 1.97 4.36 3.31
CA VAL A 80 1.73 5.60 2.56
C VAL A 80 0.23 5.81 2.47
N PHE A 81 -0.24 6.90 3.07
CA PHE A 81 -1.67 7.24 3.14
C PHE A 81 -2.11 8.04 1.91
N GLN A 82 -3.37 7.97 1.57
CA GLN A 82 -4.02 8.76 0.52
C GLN A 82 -3.78 10.28 0.67
N SER A 83 -3.78 10.80 1.91
CA SER A 83 -3.54 12.21 2.22
C SER A 83 -2.05 12.58 2.33
N TYR A 84 -1.14 11.62 2.04
CA TYR A 84 0.32 11.71 2.24
C TYR A 84 0.74 11.85 3.71
N ALA A 85 -0.10 12.35 4.60
CA ALA A 85 0.11 12.54 6.05
C ALA A 85 1.44 13.25 6.39
N LEU A 86 1.85 14.26 5.59
CA LEU A 86 3.06 15.02 5.84
C LEU A 86 2.85 16.02 6.99
N TYR A 87 3.88 16.19 7.81
CA TYR A 87 3.90 17.23 8.85
C TYR A 87 4.16 18.60 8.21
N PRO A 88 3.17 19.53 8.20
CA PRO A 88 3.26 20.77 7.42
C PRO A 88 4.30 21.76 7.96
N HIS A 89 4.65 21.66 9.22
CA HIS A 89 5.61 22.49 9.93
C HIS A 89 7.06 21.97 9.88
N MET A 90 7.29 20.83 9.23
CA MET A 90 8.58 20.19 9.06
C MET A 90 9.05 20.30 7.61
N THR A 91 10.37 20.44 7.41
CA THR A 91 10.98 20.33 6.08
C THR A 91 10.82 18.92 5.50
N VAL A 92 11.12 18.72 4.21
CA VAL A 92 11.19 17.38 3.59
C VAL A 92 12.16 16.49 4.36
N ARG A 93 13.37 16.99 4.65
CA ARG A 93 14.40 16.30 5.44
C ARG A 93 13.85 15.83 6.79
N ASP A 94 13.21 16.73 7.53
CA ASP A 94 12.66 16.41 8.85
C ASP A 94 11.48 15.46 8.79
N ASN A 95 10.60 15.61 7.79
CA ASN A 95 9.53 14.66 7.54
C ASN A 95 10.09 13.24 7.34
N MET A 96 11.12 13.08 6.49
CA MET A 96 11.74 11.77 6.25
C MET A 96 12.46 11.23 7.49
N ALA A 97 13.19 12.09 8.22
CA ALA A 97 13.93 11.69 9.41
C ALA A 97 13.06 11.39 10.63
N PHE A 98 11.82 11.83 10.65
CA PHE A 98 10.97 11.85 11.86
C PHE A 98 10.87 10.49 12.57
N SER A 99 10.59 9.42 11.83
CA SER A 99 10.46 8.08 12.40
C SER A 99 11.76 7.55 13.02
N LEU A 100 12.90 7.88 12.43
CA LEU A 100 14.23 7.50 12.94
C LEU A 100 14.58 8.31 14.20
N LYS A 101 14.28 9.61 14.21
CA LYS A 101 14.44 10.46 15.40
C LYS A 101 13.61 9.96 16.57
N LEU A 102 12.35 9.55 16.32
CA LEU A 102 11.46 9.02 17.35
C LEU A 102 11.98 7.71 17.96
N ARG A 103 12.62 6.86 17.12
CA ARG A 103 13.30 5.62 17.55
C ARG A 103 14.68 5.87 18.16
N LYS A 104 15.11 7.12 18.33
CA LYS A 104 16.43 7.52 18.85
C LYS A 104 17.59 6.91 18.04
N ALA A 105 17.40 6.74 16.73
CA ALA A 105 18.46 6.25 15.84
C ALA A 105 19.65 7.24 15.83
N ASP A 106 20.85 6.71 15.59
CA ASP A 106 22.05 7.52 15.47
C ASP A 106 21.93 8.60 14.39
N ALA A 107 22.52 9.78 14.65
CA ALA A 107 22.43 10.93 13.76
C ALA A 107 23.10 10.69 12.40
N ALA A 108 24.24 9.97 12.38
CA ALA A 108 24.95 9.64 11.15
C ALA A 108 24.14 8.65 10.31
N LEU A 109 23.57 7.61 10.94
CA LEU A 109 22.68 6.67 10.29
C LEU A 109 21.43 7.36 9.74
N THR A 110 20.82 8.28 10.51
CA THR A 110 19.65 9.05 10.08
C THR A 110 19.98 9.88 8.84
N LYS A 111 21.11 10.61 8.86
CA LYS A 111 21.57 11.41 7.71
C LYS A 111 21.81 10.56 6.48
N GLN A 112 22.45 9.40 6.65
CA GLN A 112 22.72 8.45 5.57
C GLN A 112 21.40 7.92 4.95
N ARG A 113 20.47 7.36 5.75
CA ARG A 113 19.21 6.80 5.25
C ARG A 113 18.33 7.83 4.57
N VAL A 114 18.26 9.07 5.12
CA VAL A 114 17.54 10.16 4.47
C VAL A 114 18.17 10.55 3.14
N GLY A 115 19.50 10.63 3.07
CA GLY A 115 20.22 10.92 1.83
C GLY A 115 20.01 9.83 0.77
N ASP A 116 20.08 8.55 1.16
CA ASP A 116 19.85 7.43 0.24
C ASP A 116 18.42 7.44 -0.31
N ALA A 117 17.41 7.62 0.55
CA ALA A 117 16.02 7.71 0.13
C ALA A 117 15.77 8.96 -0.74
N ALA A 118 16.40 10.10 -0.43
CA ALA A 118 16.28 11.31 -1.24
C ALA A 118 16.83 11.11 -2.66
N ARG A 119 17.99 10.46 -2.80
CA ARG A 119 18.57 10.11 -4.12
C ARG A 119 17.69 9.17 -4.90
N ILE A 120 17.14 8.12 -4.26
CA ILE A 120 16.22 7.15 -4.90
C ILE A 120 15.00 7.86 -5.49
N LEU A 121 14.48 8.89 -4.80
CA LEU A 121 13.24 9.59 -5.13
C LEU A 121 13.44 10.95 -5.82
N ASN A 122 14.70 11.31 -6.15
CA ASN A 122 15.06 12.60 -6.74
C ASN A 122 14.54 13.78 -5.88
N LEU A 123 14.73 13.72 -4.56
CA LEU A 123 14.30 14.72 -3.59
C LEU A 123 15.45 15.60 -3.07
N ASP A 124 16.71 15.34 -3.47
CA ASP A 124 17.89 16.08 -2.99
C ASP A 124 17.72 17.60 -3.05
N PRO A 125 17.25 18.22 -4.18
CA PRO A 125 17.11 19.66 -4.28
C PRO A 125 15.92 20.20 -3.46
N LEU A 126 15.10 19.35 -2.87
CA LEU A 126 13.86 19.70 -2.17
C LEU A 126 13.96 19.48 -0.65
N LEU A 127 15.08 18.96 -0.14
CA LEU A 127 15.21 18.52 1.25
C LEU A 127 14.92 19.61 2.28
N ASP A 128 15.20 20.86 1.97
CA ASP A 128 15.02 21.99 2.89
C ASP A 128 13.70 22.75 2.66
N ARG A 129 12.85 22.30 1.71
CA ARG A 129 11.52 22.86 1.48
C ARG A 129 10.47 22.30 2.45
N PHE A 130 9.39 23.06 2.62
CA PHE A 130 8.21 22.64 3.36
C PHE A 130 7.16 22.01 2.44
N PRO A 131 6.24 21.17 2.94
CA PRO A 131 5.20 20.52 2.13
C PRO A 131 4.35 21.47 1.30
N ARG A 132 4.08 22.69 1.77
CA ARG A 132 3.33 23.73 1.06
C ARG A 132 4.01 24.23 -0.23
N GLU A 133 5.32 24.04 -0.33
CA GLU A 133 6.15 24.48 -1.47
C GLU A 133 6.31 23.38 -2.52
N LEU A 134 5.65 22.23 -2.34
CA LEU A 134 5.79 21.05 -3.17
C LEU A 134 4.54 20.83 -4.04
N SER A 135 4.75 20.29 -5.25
CA SER A 135 3.67 19.74 -6.07
C SER A 135 3.06 18.48 -5.45
N GLY A 136 1.90 18.02 -5.94
CA GLY A 136 1.27 16.77 -5.50
C GLY A 136 2.20 15.57 -5.59
N GLY A 137 2.86 15.35 -6.73
CA GLY A 137 3.80 14.26 -6.93
C GLY A 137 5.06 14.38 -6.05
N GLN A 138 5.54 15.60 -5.81
CA GLN A 138 6.66 15.80 -4.87
C GLN A 138 6.25 15.44 -3.44
N ARG A 139 5.06 15.84 -2.99
CA ARG A 139 4.53 15.43 -1.67
C ARG A 139 4.40 13.92 -1.55
N GLN A 140 3.94 13.26 -2.62
CA GLN A 140 3.88 11.80 -2.63
C GLN A 140 5.25 11.14 -2.51
N ARG A 141 6.25 11.61 -3.26
CA ARG A 141 7.63 11.11 -3.12
C ARG A 141 8.15 11.30 -1.70
N VAL A 142 7.85 12.42 -1.05
CA VAL A 142 8.22 12.62 0.36
C VAL A 142 7.53 11.61 1.27
N ALA A 143 6.25 11.31 1.06
CA ALA A 143 5.54 10.29 1.82
C ALA A 143 6.16 8.88 1.62
N MET A 144 6.56 8.55 0.38
CA MET A 144 7.31 7.32 0.08
C MET A 144 8.69 7.33 0.76
N GLY A 145 9.40 8.47 0.76
CA GLY A 145 10.68 8.64 1.44
C GLY A 145 10.59 8.38 2.94
N ARG A 146 9.54 8.87 3.60
CA ARG A 146 9.25 8.58 5.01
C ARG A 146 9.09 7.08 5.30
N ALA A 147 8.55 6.34 4.33
CA ALA A 147 8.38 4.91 4.42
C ALA A 147 9.71 4.16 4.19
N ILE A 148 10.46 4.54 3.15
CA ILE A 148 11.73 3.91 2.77
C ILE A 148 12.79 3.99 3.87
N VAL A 149 12.94 5.17 4.51
CA VAL A 149 13.97 5.36 5.56
C VAL A 149 13.84 4.40 6.74
N ARG A 150 12.66 3.80 6.94
CA ARG A 150 12.40 2.82 8.00
C ARG A 150 12.94 1.43 7.67
N ASP A 151 13.21 1.16 6.39
CA ASP A 151 13.62 -0.16 5.89
C ASP A 151 12.63 -1.26 6.32
N PRO A 152 11.34 -1.12 5.94
CA PRO A 152 10.29 -1.99 6.44
C PRO A 152 10.31 -3.35 5.74
N LYS A 153 9.78 -4.38 6.40
CA LYS A 153 9.56 -5.70 5.80
C LYS A 153 8.40 -5.71 4.79
N VAL A 154 7.38 -4.89 5.02
CA VAL A 154 6.19 -4.77 4.16
C VAL A 154 5.84 -3.31 3.92
N PHE A 155 5.63 -2.94 2.65
CA PHE A 155 5.09 -1.63 2.24
C PHE A 155 3.58 -1.70 2.04
N LEU A 156 2.87 -0.72 2.58
CA LEU A 156 1.43 -0.56 2.45
C LEU A 156 1.10 0.76 1.75
N PHE A 157 0.25 0.71 0.73
CA PHE A 157 -0.21 1.90 0.00
C PHE A 157 -1.75 1.97 0.02
N ASP A 158 -2.32 2.99 0.65
CA ASP A 158 -3.78 3.23 0.70
C ASP A 158 -4.16 4.31 -0.31
N GLU A 159 -4.56 3.91 -1.51
CA GLU A 159 -4.96 4.77 -2.64
C GLU A 159 -4.00 5.95 -2.90
N PRO A 160 -2.69 5.71 -3.04
CA PRO A 160 -1.70 6.79 -3.00
C PRO A 160 -1.77 7.75 -4.20
N LEU A 161 -2.40 7.35 -5.32
CA LEU A 161 -2.46 8.12 -6.56
C LEU A 161 -3.80 8.86 -6.77
N SER A 162 -4.80 8.63 -5.90
CA SER A 162 -6.16 9.15 -6.07
C SER A 162 -6.25 10.69 -6.15
N ASN A 163 -5.35 11.40 -5.46
CA ASN A 163 -5.31 12.87 -5.40
C ASN A 163 -4.46 13.52 -6.50
N LEU A 164 -4.03 12.76 -7.51
CA LEU A 164 -3.18 13.25 -8.59
C LEU A 164 -3.97 13.40 -9.90
N ASP A 165 -3.56 14.35 -10.74
CA ASP A 165 -4.06 14.45 -12.12
C ASP A 165 -3.62 13.25 -12.96
N ALA A 166 -4.28 13.02 -14.09
CA ALA A 166 -4.08 11.84 -14.94
C ALA A 166 -2.63 11.70 -15.45
N LYS A 167 -1.98 12.80 -15.85
CA LYS A 167 -0.61 12.80 -16.36
C LYS A 167 0.39 12.41 -15.26
N LEU A 168 0.22 13.00 -14.09
CA LEU A 168 1.08 12.74 -12.95
C LEU A 168 0.86 11.32 -12.41
N ARG A 169 -0.37 10.81 -12.44
CA ARG A 169 -0.69 9.42 -12.06
C ARG A 169 0.06 8.41 -12.91
N VAL A 170 0.13 8.61 -14.24
CA VAL A 170 0.91 7.75 -15.15
C VAL A 170 2.40 7.72 -14.75
N ALA A 171 3.01 8.90 -14.53
CA ALA A 171 4.40 8.98 -14.13
C ALA A 171 4.65 8.31 -12.77
N MET A 172 3.79 8.53 -11.78
CA MET A 172 3.93 7.98 -10.43
C MET A 172 3.74 6.46 -10.38
N ARG A 173 2.88 5.88 -11.24
CA ARG A 173 2.78 4.40 -11.37
C ARG A 173 4.11 3.79 -11.77
N ALA A 174 4.75 4.35 -12.80
CA ALA A 174 6.06 3.90 -13.24
C ALA A 174 7.13 4.02 -12.14
N GLU A 175 7.10 5.12 -11.36
CA GLU A 175 8.02 5.33 -10.25
C GLU A 175 7.81 4.32 -9.11
N ILE A 176 6.56 4.04 -8.73
CA ILE A 176 6.25 3.05 -7.69
C ILE A 176 6.68 1.65 -8.14
N LYS A 177 6.41 1.25 -9.39
CA LYS A 177 6.86 -0.06 -9.91
C LYS A 177 8.39 -0.16 -9.95
N ALA A 178 9.08 0.90 -10.41
CA ALA A 178 10.54 0.94 -10.41
C ALA A 178 11.13 0.90 -8.98
N LEU A 179 10.48 1.57 -8.03
CA LEU A 179 10.86 1.52 -6.62
C LEU A 179 10.75 0.11 -6.07
N HIS A 180 9.60 -0.56 -6.30
CA HIS A 180 9.39 -1.94 -5.88
C HIS A 180 10.44 -2.88 -6.47
N GLN A 181 10.72 -2.79 -7.79
CA GLN A 181 11.74 -3.61 -8.45
C GLN A 181 13.14 -3.43 -7.84
N ARG A 182 13.45 -2.22 -7.37
CA ARG A 182 14.73 -1.90 -6.72
C ARG A 182 14.81 -2.43 -5.29
N LEU A 183 13.75 -2.24 -4.51
CA LEU A 183 13.70 -2.61 -3.08
C LEU A 183 13.34 -4.08 -2.88
N LYS A 184 12.57 -4.66 -3.80
CA LYS A 184 12.01 -6.03 -3.73
C LYS A 184 11.25 -6.32 -2.43
N THR A 185 10.76 -5.30 -1.76
CA THR A 185 10.02 -5.40 -0.50
C THR A 185 8.57 -5.80 -0.79
N THR A 186 8.03 -6.75 -0.04
CA THR A 186 6.63 -7.16 -0.11
C THR A 186 5.71 -5.95 -0.03
N THR A 187 4.81 -5.81 -1.00
CA THR A 187 4.00 -4.61 -1.16
C THR A 187 2.51 -4.96 -1.25
N VAL A 188 1.70 -4.29 -0.43
CA VAL A 188 0.24 -4.35 -0.52
C VAL A 188 -0.28 -2.97 -0.92
N TYR A 189 -0.94 -2.91 -2.06
CA TYR A 189 -1.40 -1.67 -2.68
C TYR A 189 -2.91 -1.69 -2.84
N VAL A 190 -3.60 -0.69 -2.32
CA VAL A 190 -5.04 -0.52 -2.46
C VAL A 190 -5.34 0.52 -3.53
N THR A 191 -6.25 0.19 -4.44
CA THR A 191 -6.77 1.12 -5.44
C THR A 191 -8.19 0.76 -5.85
N HIS A 192 -8.90 1.72 -6.44
CA HIS A 192 -10.13 1.50 -7.19
C HIS A 192 -9.89 1.61 -8.71
N ASP A 193 -8.67 1.93 -9.14
CA ASP A 193 -8.27 2.09 -10.55
C ASP A 193 -7.76 0.75 -11.11
N GLN A 194 -8.50 0.20 -12.07
CA GLN A 194 -8.14 -1.07 -12.74
C GLN A 194 -6.82 -0.98 -13.50
N ILE A 195 -6.51 0.19 -14.09
CA ILE A 195 -5.27 0.37 -14.86
C ILE A 195 -4.06 0.29 -13.90
N GLU A 196 -4.19 0.83 -12.69
CA GLU A 196 -3.16 0.68 -11.65
C GLU A 196 -2.94 -0.80 -11.32
N ALA A 197 -4.03 -1.53 -11.05
CA ALA A 197 -3.96 -2.96 -10.74
C ALA A 197 -3.32 -3.76 -11.88
N MET A 198 -3.82 -3.59 -13.11
CA MET A 198 -3.36 -4.36 -14.28
C MET A 198 -1.91 -4.06 -14.69
N THR A 199 -1.40 -2.86 -14.39
CA THR A 199 -0.05 -2.44 -14.84
C THR A 199 1.05 -2.60 -13.79
N MET A 200 0.69 -2.63 -12.51
CA MET A 200 1.69 -2.67 -11.42
C MET A 200 1.75 -4.01 -10.70
N ALA A 201 0.64 -4.74 -10.60
CA ALA A 201 0.57 -5.94 -9.78
C ALA A 201 1.38 -7.11 -10.36
N ASP A 202 1.97 -7.90 -9.46
CA ASP A 202 2.36 -9.28 -9.76
C ASP A 202 1.12 -10.18 -9.60
N ARG A 203 0.27 -9.88 -8.60
CA ARG A 203 -1.02 -10.54 -8.39
C ARG A 203 -2.07 -9.53 -7.89
N ILE A 204 -3.31 -9.72 -8.35
CA ILE A 204 -4.46 -8.88 -8.01
C ILE A 204 -5.43 -9.70 -7.16
N VAL A 205 -5.96 -9.09 -6.11
CA VAL A 205 -7.05 -9.59 -5.29
C VAL A 205 -8.27 -8.73 -5.57
N VAL A 206 -9.27 -9.27 -6.25
CA VAL A 206 -10.52 -8.59 -6.56
C VAL A 206 -11.48 -8.78 -5.38
N MET A 207 -11.88 -7.67 -4.76
CA MET A 207 -12.76 -7.66 -3.59
C MET A 207 -14.12 -7.04 -3.93
N HIS A 208 -15.17 -7.63 -3.38
CA HIS A 208 -16.54 -7.14 -3.48
C HIS A 208 -17.28 -7.49 -2.19
N ASP A 209 -18.00 -6.54 -1.62
CA ASP A 209 -18.83 -6.70 -0.42
C ASP A 209 -18.18 -7.53 0.71
N GLY A 210 -16.92 -7.25 0.98
CA GLY A 210 -16.17 -7.89 2.07
C GLY A 210 -15.70 -9.32 1.81
N ILE A 211 -15.79 -9.82 0.59
CA ILE A 211 -15.27 -11.12 0.16
C ILE A 211 -14.25 -10.97 -0.96
N ILE A 212 -13.48 -12.01 -1.21
CA ILE A 212 -12.61 -12.12 -2.39
C ILE A 212 -13.38 -12.84 -3.48
N GLU A 213 -13.55 -12.17 -4.63
CA GLU A 213 -14.19 -12.73 -5.81
C GLU A 213 -13.23 -13.57 -6.65
N GLN A 214 -11.99 -13.08 -6.81
CA GLN A 214 -10.95 -13.79 -7.56
C GLN A 214 -9.58 -13.26 -7.17
N ILE A 215 -8.58 -14.16 -7.22
CA ILE A 215 -7.15 -13.84 -7.10
C ILE A 215 -6.45 -14.41 -8.32
N GLY A 216 -5.55 -13.63 -8.93
CA GLY A 216 -4.74 -14.09 -10.06
C GLY A 216 -3.75 -13.02 -10.52
N THR A 217 -2.90 -13.37 -11.45
CA THR A 217 -2.07 -12.41 -12.19
C THR A 217 -2.96 -11.50 -13.05
N PRO A 218 -2.48 -10.32 -13.47
CA PRO A 218 -3.24 -9.46 -14.37
C PRO A 218 -3.75 -10.19 -15.63
N LEU A 219 -2.91 -11.05 -16.23
CA LEU A 219 -3.28 -11.80 -17.43
C LEU A 219 -4.35 -12.85 -17.16
N GLU A 220 -4.21 -13.63 -16.08
CA GLU A 220 -5.22 -14.63 -15.69
C GLU A 220 -6.59 -13.97 -15.42
N LEU A 221 -6.63 -12.81 -14.76
CA LEU A 221 -7.89 -12.09 -14.51
C LEU A 221 -8.50 -11.50 -15.77
N PHE A 222 -7.68 -11.19 -16.77
CA PHE A 222 -8.15 -10.69 -18.05
C PHE A 222 -8.71 -11.82 -18.93
N ASP A 223 -8.02 -12.95 -19.00
CA ASP A 223 -8.36 -14.09 -19.88
C ASP A 223 -9.40 -15.04 -19.25
N HIS A 224 -9.32 -15.24 -17.91
CA HIS A 224 -10.14 -16.22 -17.17
C HIS A 224 -10.90 -15.55 -16.03
N ARG A 225 -12.00 -14.90 -16.35
CA ARG A 225 -12.87 -14.23 -15.40
C ARG A 225 -13.76 -15.23 -14.69
N GLY A 226 -13.57 -15.40 -13.38
CA GLY A 226 -14.20 -16.46 -12.58
C GLY A 226 -15.71 -16.30 -12.37
N ASN A 227 -16.24 -15.06 -12.48
CA ASN A 227 -17.66 -14.78 -12.32
C ASN A 227 -18.07 -13.50 -13.04
N LEU A 228 -19.39 -13.23 -13.05
CA LEU A 228 -19.98 -12.07 -13.72
C LEU A 228 -19.46 -10.74 -13.16
N PHE A 229 -19.28 -10.65 -11.83
CA PHE A 229 -18.76 -9.43 -11.22
C PHE A 229 -17.36 -9.10 -11.73
N VAL A 230 -16.43 -10.07 -11.70
CA VAL A 230 -15.07 -9.90 -12.21
C VAL A 230 -15.09 -9.56 -13.70
N ALA A 231 -15.98 -10.19 -14.49
CA ALA A 231 -16.12 -9.93 -15.92
C ALA A 231 -16.59 -8.49 -16.23
N GLN A 232 -17.42 -7.92 -15.39
CA GLN A 232 -17.87 -6.54 -15.52
C GLN A 232 -16.90 -5.53 -14.90
N PHE A 233 -16.17 -5.94 -13.86
CA PHE A 233 -15.27 -5.07 -13.14
C PHE A 233 -13.88 -4.99 -13.79
N ILE A 234 -13.34 -6.10 -14.33
CA ILE A 234 -12.01 -6.12 -14.99
C ILE A 234 -12.14 -5.95 -16.48
N GLY A 235 -11.59 -4.85 -16.99
CA GLY A 235 -11.53 -4.53 -18.42
C GLY A 235 -12.20 -3.20 -18.77
N SER A 236 -11.65 -2.54 -19.81
CA SER A 236 -12.22 -1.31 -20.38
C SER A 236 -12.24 -1.46 -21.90
N PRO A 237 -13.42 -1.48 -22.55
CA PRO A 237 -14.76 -1.43 -21.94
C PRO A 237 -15.13 -2.68 -21.15
N SER A 238 -16.10 -2.52 -20.22
CA SER A 238 -16.66 -3.65 -19.47
C SER A 238 -17.30 -4.67 -20.42
N MET A 239 -17.29 -5.96 -20.02
CA MET A 239 -17.96 -6.99 -20.79
C MET A 239 -19.48 -6.74 -20.84
N ASN A 240 -20.05 -6.73 -22.04
CA ASN A 240 -21.50 -6.67 -22.19
C ASN A 240 -22.08 -8.04 -21.80
N VAL A 241 -23.10 -8.00 -20.95
CA VAL A 241 -23.90 -9.18 -20.59
C VAL A 241 -25.27 -9.01 -21.22
N LEU A 242 -25.58 -9.90 -22.13
CA LEU A 242 -26.90 -9.97 -22.77
C LEU A 242 -27.83 -10.87 -21.96
#